data_57b36c95733f14104c505efe111267bb
#
_entry.id   57b36c95733f14104c505efe111267bb
#
_cell.length_a   1.000
_cell.length_b   1.000
_cell.length_c   1.000
_cell.angle_alpha   90.00
_cell.angle_beta   90.00
_cell.angle_gamma   90.00
#
_symmetry.space_group_name_H-M   'P 1'
#
loop_
_entity.id
_entity.type
_entity.pdbx_description
1 polymer ?
#
loop_
_entity_poly.entity_id
_entity_poly.type
_entity_poly.pdbx_seq_one_letter_code
_entity_poly.pdbx_strand_id
1 'polypeptide(L)'
;MFLWILIIHFFGLILPGPDFFLVSSYALREGVKSALKASLGISLAVSVWIILSILGLSAIFHQFPFLQIALSSFGACYLLYLAYGIYKNAKIGNIKVQKTHISAFLSGMITNLSNPKAIFYFASVFASFDFTQMRWMLIVLIFVLILETIIYFSLISLLFSKPFMVRIYQKNLKHIDYLSAFIFFAFAVFILSNNLMAMIN
;
A
#
# COMPACT_ATOMS: atom_id res chain seq x y z
N MET A 1 16.39 6.68 19.26
CA MET A 1 16.06 5.68 18.25
C MET A 1 14.56 5.50 18.04
N PHE A 2 13.78 5.13 19.08
CA PHE A 2 12.33 4.89 19.01
C PHE A 2 11.55 6.02 18.29
N LEU A 3 11.69 7.28 18.75
CA LEU A 3 11.00 8.43 18.15
C LEU A 3 11.35 8.65 16.67
N TRP A 4 12.60 8.42 16.28
CA TRP A 4 13.02 8.56 14.88
C TRP A 4 12.35 7.55 13.97
N ILE A 5 12.15 6.30 14.43
CA ILE A 5 11.44 5.26 13.68
C ILE A 5 9.99 5.67 13.45
N LEU A 6 9.30 6.19 14.47
CA LEU A 6 7.92 6.68 14.36
C LEU A 6 7.83 7.84 13.36
N ILE A 7 8.71 8.82 13.47
CA ILE A 7 8.73 9.97 12.57
C ILE A 7 8.94 9.52 11.11
N ILE A 8 9.92 8.66 10.89
CA ILE A 8 10.21 8.16 9.53
C ILE A 8 9.04 7.33 9.00
N HIS A 9 8.40 6.52 9.85
CA HIS A 9 7.22 5.73 9.48
C HIS A 9 6.05 6.64 9.11
N PHE A 10 5.79 7.66 9.90
CA PHE A 10 4.75 8.65 9.62
C PHE A 10 4.95 9.34 8.27
N PHE A 11 6.15 9.84 7.98
CA PHE A 11 6.45 10.41 6.66
C PHE A 11 6.36 9.37 5.54
N GLY A 12 6.74 8.13 5.83
CA GLY A 12 6.53 7.01 4.92
C GLY A 12 5.05 6.79 4.59
N LEU A 13 4.14 6.90 5.55
CA LEU A 13 2.69 6.77 5.33
C LEU A 13 2.11 7.93 4.52
N ILE A 14 2.50 9.17 4.83
CA ILE A 14 1.97 10.38 4.16
C ILE A 14 2.34 10.41 2.67
N LEU A 15 3.49 9.89 2.30
CA LEU A 15 3.91 9.86 0.90
C LEU A 15 2.91 9.02 0.08
N PRO A 16 2.17 9.63 -0.89
CA PRO A 16 1.16 8.91 -1.62
C PRO A 16 1.77 7.77 -2.44
N GLY A 17 1.12 6.61 -2.36
CA GLY A 17 1.51 5.40 -3.06
C GLY A 17 0.30 4.50 -3.32
N PRO A 18 0.49 3.28 -3.82
CA PRO A 18 -0.59 2.35 -4.14
C PRO A 18 -1.62 2.18 -3.02
N ASP A 19 -1.17 2.07 -1.77
CA ASP A 19 -2.04 1.91 -0.60
C ASP A 19 -2.99 3.09 -0.40
N PHE A 20 -2.46 4.33 -0.52
CA PHE A 20 -3.26 5.56 -0.40
C PHE A 20 -4.36 5.62 -1.46
N PHE A 21 -3.99 5.35 -2.72
CA PHE A 21 -4.94 5.38 -3.84
C PHE A 21 -5.98 4.27 -3.72
N LEU A 22 -5.60 3.08 -3.24
CA LEU A 22 -6.52 1.98 -3.01
C LEU A 22 -7.57 2.34 -1.95
N VAL A 23 -7.15 2.79 -0.77
CA VAL A 23 -8.06 3.15 0.32
C VAL A 23 -8.97 4.30 -0.08
N SER A 24 -8.42 5.35 -0.71
CA SER A 24 -9.19 6.48 -1.21
C SER A 24 -10.23 6.04 -2.24
N SER A 25 -9.88 5.14 -3.16
CA SER A 25 -10.78 4.59 -4.16
C SER A 25 -11.93 3.81 -3.52
N TYR A 26 -11.65 2.94 -2.55
CA TYR A 26 -12.69 2.23 -1.79
C TYR A 26 -13.61 3.19 -1.04
N ALA A 27 -13.05 4.23 -0.41
CA ALA A 27 -13.81 5.22 0.33
C ALA A 27 -14.79 5.99 -0.57
N LEU A 28 -14.32 6.41 -1.74
CA LEU A 28 -15.12 7.18 -2.69
C LEU A 28 -16.19 6.34 -3.40
N ARG A 29 -15.90 5.07 -3.70
CA ARG A 29 -16.74 4.20 -4.51
C ARG A 29 -17.69 3.33 -3.69
N GLU A 30 -17.19 2.75 -2.60
CA GLU A 30 -17.89 1.74 -1.80
C GLU A 30 -18.21 2.22 -0.39
N GLY A 31 -17.68 3.39 -0.01
CA GLY A 31 -17.89 4.01 1.29
C GLY A 31 -16.93 3.52 2.37
N VAL A 32 -17.11 4.11 3.56
CA VAL A 32 -16.19 3.97 4.69
C VAL A 32 -15.94 2.53 5.12
N LYS A 33 -16.96 1.67 5.11
CA LYS A 33 -16.83 0.28 5.58
C LYS A 33 -15.85 -0.54 4.74
N SER A 34 -15.91 -0.41 3.41
CA SER A 34 -14.97 -1.11 2.51
C SER A 34 -13.58 -0.53 2.61
N ALA A 35 -13.45 0.81 2.71
CA ALA A 35 -12.18 1.47 2.92
C ALA A 35 -11.50 1.03 4.23
N LEU A 36 -12.23 0.94 5.34
CA LEU A 36 -11.71 0.46 6.61
C LEU A 36 -11.26 -1.01 6.54
N LYS A 37 -11.98 -1.87 5.79
CA LYS A 37 -11.54 -3.25 5.55
C LYS A 37 -10.21 -3.29 4.78
N ALA A 38 -10.06 -2.46 3.74
CA ALA A 38 -8.80 -2.34 3.01
C ALA A 38 -7.67 -1.83 3.92
N SER A 39 -7.96 -0.82 4.75
CA SER A 39 -7.01 -0.28 5.74
C SER A 39 -6.53 -1.34 6.73
N LEU A 40 -7.43 -2.19 7.23
CA LEU A 40 -7.06 -3.30 8.09
C LEU A 40 -6.18 -4.34 7.37
N GLY A 41 -6.47 -4.61 6.09
CA GLY A 41 -5.62 -5.47 5.26
C GLY A 41 -4.21 -4.93 5.08
N ILE A 42 -4.09 -3.62 4.81
CA ILE A 42 -2.80 -2.92 4.75
C ILE A 42 -2.07 -2.99 6.10
N SER A 43 -2.77 -2.74 7.21
CA SER A 43 -2.15 -2.75 8.54
C SER A 43 -1.64 -4.13 8.94
N LEU A 44 -2.34 -5.20 8.54
CA LEU A 44 -1.86 -6.56 8.71
C LEU A 44 -0.60 -6.82 7.86
N ALA A 45 -0.57 -6.36 6.62
CA ALA A 45 0.60 -6.49 5.76
C ALA A 45 1.81 -5.70 6.32
N VAL A 46 1.58 -4.50 6.85
CA VAL A 46 2.60 -3.71 7.55
C VAL A 46 3.16 -4.48 8.76
N SER A 47 2.31 -5.16 9.55
CA SER A 47 2.78 -5.97 10.66
C SER A 47 3.67 -7.13 10.20
N VAL A 48 3.35 -7.75 9.07
CA VAL A 48 4.21 -8.77 8.44
C VAL A 48 5.56 -8.18 8.04
N TRP A 49 5.57 -7.00 7.40
CA TRP A 49 6.82 -6.33 7.03
C TRP A 49 7.68 -5.96 8.23
N ILE A 50 7.09 -5.45 9.30
CA ILE A 50 7.80 -5.13 10.55
C ILE A 50 8.47 -6.38 11.11
N ILE A 51 7.72 -7.48 11.24
CA ILE A 51 8.25 -8.75 11.76
C ILE A 51 9.38 -9.28 10.88
N LEU A 52 9.18 -9.33 9.56
CA LEU A 52 10.20 -9.79 8.62
C LEU A 52 11.47 -8.92 8.66
N SER A 53 11.31 -7.60 8.81
CA SER A 53 12.45 -6.68 8.90
C SER A 53 13.27 -6.91 10.17
N ILE A 54 12.61 -7.17 11.30
CA ILE A 54 13.27 -7.50 12.57
C ILE A 54 13.99 -8.85 12.46
N LEU A 55 13.41 -9.80 11.73
CA LEU A 55 14.02 -11.13 11.48
C LEU A 55 15.15 -11.11 10.43
N GLY A 56 15.49 -9.96 9.87
CA GLY A 56 16.60 -9.81 8.94
C GLY A 56 16.23 -9.86 7.47
N LEU A 57 15.06 -9.33 7.11
CA LEU A 57 14.58 -9.25 5.72
C LEU A 57 15.62 -8.67 4.75
N SER A 58 16.37 -7.64 5.18
CA SER A 58 17.43 -7.04 4.37
C SER A 58 18.54 -8.01 4.01
N ALA A 59 18.94 -8.85 4.97
CA ALA A 59 19.94 -9.89 4.72
C ALA A 59 19.42 -10.94 3.74
N ILE A 60 18.13 -11.33 3.86
CA ILE A 60 17.49 -12.27 2.94
C ILE A 60 17.45 -11.69 1.52
N PHE A 61 17.05 -10.47 1.34
CA PHE A 61 16.98 -9.82 0.02
C PHE A 61 18.37 -9.56 -0.57
N HIS A 62 19.37 -9.29 0.28
CA HIS A 62 20.75 -9.18 -0.16
C HIS A 62 21.32 -10.53 -0.63
N GLN A 63 20.99 -11.62 0.08
CA GLN A 63 21.46 -12.97 -0.28
C GLN A 63 20.67 -13.57 -1.46
N PHE A 64 19.37 -13.23 -1.57
CA PHE A 64 18.46 -13.73 -2.60
C PHE A 64 17.69 -12.61 -3.27
N PRO A 65 18.32 -11.75 -4.11
CA PRO A 65 17.66 -10.62 -4.77
C PRO A 65 16.45 -11.03 -5.61
N PHE A 66 16.47 -12.24 -6.14
CA PHE A 66 15.36 -12.82 -6.89
C PHE A 66 14.05 -12.81 -6.11
N LEU A 67 14.05 -13.04 -4.80
CA LEU A 67 12.82 -13.02 -3.98
C LEU A 67 12.18 -11.63 -3.97
N GLN A 68 12.99 -10.58 -3.88
CA GLN A 68 12.51 -9.20 -3.93
C GLN A 68 11.91 -8.88 -5.30
N ILE A 69 12.60 -9.28 -6.37
CA ILE A 69 12.13 -9.10 -7.76
C ILE A 69 10.83 -9.87 -7.99
N ALA A 70 10.74 -11.12 -7.57
CA ALA A 70 9.54 -11.94 -7.73
C ALA A 70 8.33 -11.32 -7.01
N LEU A 71 8.51 -10.91 -5.75
CA LEU A 71 7.44 -10.32 -4.94
C LEU A 71 6.94 -8.99 -5.51
N SER A 72 7.87 -8.10 -5.89
CA SER A 72 7.50 -6.81 -6.48
C SER A 72 6.88 -6.96 -7.88
N SER A 73 7.33 -7.93 -8.69
CA SER A 73 6.73 -8.23 -9.99
C SER A 73 5.30 -8.75 -9.86
N PHE A 74 5.05 -9.64 -8.88
CA PHE A 74 3.69 -10.08 -8.57
C PHE A 74 2.77 -8.89 -8.22
N GLY A 75 3.28 -7.96 -7.40
CA GLY A 75 2.56 -6.73 -7.06
C GLY A 75 2.29 -5.83 -8.26
N ALA A 76 3.27 -5.68 -9.15
CA ALA A 76 3.09 -4.91 -10.37
C ALA A 76 1.99 -5.49 -11.26
N CYS A 77 1.93 -6.82 -11.42
CA CYS A 77 0.84 -7.50 -12.13
C CYS A 77 -0.51 -7.23 -11.46
N TYR A 78 -0.57 -7.23 -10.13
CA TYR A 78 -1.81 -6.89 -9.41
C TYR A 78 -2.21 -5.41 -9.60
N LEU A 79 -1.27 -4.49 -9.60
CA LEU A 79 -1.54 -3.07 -9.90
C LEU A 79 -2.06 -2.88 -11.34
N LEU A 80 -1.52 -3.62 -12.33
CA LEU A 80 -2.07 -3.63 -13.70
C LEU A 80 -3.50 -4.14 -13.75
N TYR A 81 -3.81 -5.20 -13.00
CA TYR A 81 -5.18 -5.71 -12.86
C TYR A 81 -6.13 -4.64 -12.30
N LEU A 82 -5.73 -3.93 -11.24
CA LEU A 82 -6.52 -2.83 -10.66
C LEU A 82 -6.67 -1.68 -11.66
N ALA A 83 -5.58 -1.26 -12.33
CA ALA A 83 -5.61 -0.21 -13.34
C ALA A 83 -6.59 -0.51 -14.47
N TYR A 84 -6.54 -1.72 -14.99
CA TYR A 84 -7.44 -2.17 -16.06
C TYR A 84 -8.91 -2.15 -15.61
N GLY A 85 -9.21 -2.66 -14.41
CA GLY A 85 -10.56 -2.66 -13.85
C GLY A 85 -11.14 -1.25 -13.70
N ILE A 86 -10.34 -0.31 -13.18
CA ILE A 86 -10.73 1.10 -13.02
C ILE A 86 -10.94 1.76 -14.39
N TYR A 87 -10.02 1.57 -15.33
CA TYR A 87 -10.11 2.11 -16.70
C TYR A 87 -11.38 1.64 -17.42
N LYS A 88 -11.68 0.34 -17.35
CA LYS A 88 -12.87 -0.25 -17.96
C LYS A 88 -14.16 0.38 -17.39
N ASN A 89 -14.22 0.57 -16.07
CA ASN A 89 -15.37 1.20 -15.40
C ASN A 89 -15.53 2.67 -15.78
N ALA A 90 -14.43 3.43 -15.88
CA ALA A 90 -14.42 4.82 -16.32
C ALA A 90 -14.99 4.97 -17.73
N LYS A 91 -14.63 4.05 -18.63
CA LYS A 91 -15.13 4.03 -20.02
C LYS A 91 -16.64 3.80 -20.12
N ILE A 92 -17.19 2.93 -19.28
CA ILE A 92 -18.61 2.58 -19.27
C ILE A 92 -19.45 3.70 -18.61
N GLY A 93 -18.82 4.59 -17.82
CA GLY A 93 -19.50 5.65 -17.08
C GLY A 93 -20.41 5.13 -15.95
N ASN A 94 -20.18 3.92 -15.51
CA ASN A 94 -21.04 3.21 -14.58
C ASN A 94 -20.52 3.43 -13.15
N ILE A 95 -21.34 4.05 -12.30
CA ILE A 95 -21.08 4.21 -10.86
C ILE A 95 -21.14 2.84 -10.14
N LYS A 96 -21.67 1.81 -10.81
CA LYS A 96 -21.72 0.46 -10.22
C LYS A 96 -20.31 -0.03 -9.98
N VAL A 97 -19.97 -0.10 -8.71
CA VAL A 97 -18.80 -0.81 -8.20
C VAL A 97 -18.74 -2.18 -8.87
N GLN A 98 -17.75 -2.40 -9.72
CA GLN A 98 -17.44 -3.75 -10.10
C GLN A 98 -16.98 -4.44 -8.81
N LYS A 99 -17.86 -5.29 -8.25
CA LYS A 99 -17.45 -6.13 -7.12
C LYS A 99 -16.24 -6.92 -7.62
N THR A 100 -15.08 -6.51 -7.20
CA THR A 100 -13.89 -7.35 -7.37
C THR A 100 -14.20 -8.65 -6.64
N HIS A 101 -13.88 -9.78 -7.24
CA HIS A 101 -14.04 -11.09 -6.58
C HIS A 101 -13.17 -11.19 -5.32
N ILE A 102 -12.26 -10.24 -5.12
CA ILE A 102 -11.35 -10.13 -3.98
C ILE A 102 -11.95 -9.16 -2.97
N SER A 103 -12.03 -9.56 -1.70
CA SER A 103 -12.51 -8.70 -0.62
C SER A 103 -11.62 -7.46 -0.46
N ALA A 104 -12.19 -6.33 0.01
CA ALA A 104 -11.44 -5.11 0.24
C ALA A 104 -10.24 -5.33 1.21
N PHE A 105 -10.43 -6.19 2.23
CA PHE A 105 -9.36 -6.57 3.15
C PHE A 105 -8.18 -7.25 2.42
N LEU A 106 -8.48 -8.27 1.62
CA LEU A 106 -7.46 -9.01 0.89
C LEU A 106 -6.79 -8.14 -0.18
N SER A 107 -7.57 -7.24 -0.82
CA SER A 107 -7.06 -6.24 -1.75
C SER A 107 -6.04 -5.32 -1.07
N GLY A 108 -6.35 -4.81 0.12
CA GLY A 108 -5.42 -4.01 0.91
C GLY A 108 -4.14 -4.76 1.28
N MET A 109 -4.30 -5.99 1.75
CA MET A 109 -3.16 -6.84 2.12
C MET A 109 -2.24 -7.13 0.92
N ILE A 110 -2.78 -7.55 -0.21
CA ILE A 110 -1.99 -7.85 -1.42
C ILE A 110 -1.31 -6.58 -1.93
N THR A 111 -2.03 -5.45 -2.00
CA THR A 111 -1.47 -4.19 -2.47
C THR A 111 -0.26 -3.79 -1.63
N ASN A 112 -0.34 -3.84 -0.30
CA ASN A 112 0.77 -3.43 0.56
C ASN A 112 1.92 -4.45 0.53
N LEU A 113 1.65 -5.76 0.60
CA LEU A 113 2.69 -6.80 0.52
C LEU A 113 3.48 -6.74 -0.79
N SER A 114 2.86 -6.25 -1.85
CA SER A 114 3.47 -6.12 -3.17
C SER A 114 3.89 -4.68 -3.50
N ASN A 115 3.73 -3.77 -2.56
CA ASN A 115 4.05 -2.37 -2.74
C ASN A 115 5.58 -2.17 -2.64
N PRO A 116 6.27 -1.79 -3.74
CA PRO A 116 7.72 -1.61 -3.71
C PRO A 116 8.13 -0.55 -2.69
N LYS A 117 7.31 0.48 -2.48
CA LYS A 117 7.56 1.48 -1.45
C LYS A 117 7.64 0.83 -0.07
N ALA A 118 6.71 -0.08 0.27
CA ALA A 118 6.73 -0.80 1.53
C ALA A 118 7.94 -1.74 1.60
N ILE A 119 8.20 -2.50 0.54
CA ILE A 119 9.33 -3.42 0.44
C ILE A 119 10.66 -2.68 0.70
N PHE A 120 10.92 -1.61 -0.06
CA PHE A 120 12.16 -0.82 0.09
C PHE A 120 12.23 -0.10 1.44
N TYR A 121 11.11 0.45 1.91
CA TYR A 121 11.04 1.12 3.19
C TYR A 121 11.42 0.17 4.34
N PHE A 122 10.76 -0.96 4.44
CA PHE A 122 11.01 -1.91 5.52
C PHE A 122 12.37 -2.61 5.41
N ALA A 123 12.83 -2.91 4.21
CA ALA A 123 14.15 -3.50 4.00
C ALA A 123 15.30 -2.53 4.29
N SER A 124 15.11 -1.21 4.00
CA SER A 124 16.18 -0.21 4.15
C SER A 124 16.18 0.46 5.52
N VAL A 125 15.01 0.96 5.95
CA VAL A 125 14.92 1.74 7.19
C VAL A 125 15.14 0.86 8.40
N PHE A 126 14.47 -0.30 8.45
CA PHE A 126 14.62 -1.21 9.58
C PHE A 126 16.01 -1.86 9.65
N ALA A 127 16.64 -2.12 8.50
CA ALA A 127 18.02 -2.61 8.47
C ALA A 127 19.03 -1.64 9.10
N SER A 128 18.71 -0.35 9.14
CA SER A 128 19.59 0.68 9.71
C SER A 128 19.52 0.76 11.23
N PHE A 129 18.62 0.01 11.87
CA PHE A 129 18.44 0.04 13.32
C PHE A 129 18.88 -1.27 13.98
N ASP A 130 19.65 -1.16 15.06
CA ASP A 130 20.00 -2.29 15.91
C ASP A 130 18.90 -2.53 16.95
N PHE A 131 18.12 -3.59 16.75
CA PHE A 131 17.03 -3.98 17.65
C PHE A 131 17.46 -4.90 18.79
N THR A 132 18.71 -5.36 18.82
CA THR A 132 19.21 -6.32 19.82
C THR A 132 19.09 -5.82 21.24
N GLN A 133 19.23 -4.50 21.42
CA GLN A 133 19.18 -3.80 22.71
C GLN A 133 17.73 -3.47 23.17
N MET A 134 16.69 -3.76 22.36
CA MET A 134 15.34 -3.19 22.55
C MET A 134 14.27 -4.20 23.00
N ARG A 135 14.64 -5.28 23.69
CA ARG A 135 13.72 -6.41 23.98
C ARG A 135 12.25 -6.04 24.25
N TRP A 136 11.95 -5.29 25.29
CA TRP A 136 10.56 -4.89 25.61
C TRP A 136 10.07 -3.70 24.79
N MET A 137 10.95 -2.75 24.48
CA MET A 137 10.60 -1.61 23.62
C MET A 137 10.25 -2.04 22.20
N LEU A 138 10.75 -3.18 21.74
CA LEU A 138 10.44 -3.71 20.41
C LEU A 138 8.95 -4.07 20.28
N ILE A 139 8.37 -4.72 21.29
CA ILE A 139 6.93 -5.05 21.28
C ILE A 139 6.09 -3.77 21.25
N VAL A 140 6.47 -2.77 22.07
CA VAL A 140 5.80 -1.46 22.08
C VAL A 140 5.94 -0.77 20.72
N LEU A 141 7.13 -0.81 20.12
CA LEU A 141 7.39 -0.22 18.80
C LEU A 141 6.49 -0.85 17.72
N ILE A 142 6.44 -2.17 17.65
CA ILE A 142 5.59 -2.90 16.70
C ILE A 142 4.13 -2.46 16.87
N PHE A 143 3.63 -2.46 18.10
CA PHE A 143 2.26 -2.07 18.39
C PHE A 143 1.97 -0.63 17.96
N VAL A 144 2.86 0.32 18.27
CA VAL A 144 2.68 1.74 17.93
C VAL A 144 2.73 1.96 16.41
N LEU A 145 3.62 1.30 15.68
CA LEU A 145 3.69 1.42 14.22
C LEU A 145 2.43 0.86 13.54
N ILE A 146 1.90 -0.26 14.03
CA ILE A 146 0.64 -0.82 13.54
C ILE A 146 -0.51 0.14 13.85
N LEU A 147 -0.56 0.69 15.05
CA LEU A 147 -1.59 1.65 15.47
C LEU A 147 -1.53 2.93 14.61
N GLU A 148 -0.33 3.46 14.37
CA GLU A 148 -0.10 4.61 13.49
C GLU A 148 -0.64 4.34 12.06
N THR A 149 -0.37 3.17 11.51
CA THR A 149 -0.88 2.75 10.21
C THR A 149 -2.40 2.67 10.20
N ILE A 150 -3.01 2.05 11.23
CA ILE A 150 -4.46 1.94 11.37
C ILE A 150 -5.09 3.33 11.45
N ILE A 151 -4.55 4.20 12.30
CA ILE A 151 -5.06 5.57 12.47
C ILE A 151 -4.97 6.33 11.14
N TYR A 152 -3.81 6.33 10.49
CA TYR A 152 -3.61 7.05 9.24
C TYR A 152 -4.61 6.62 8.16
N PHE A 153 -4.70 5.33 7.85
CA PHE A 153 -5.60 4.85 6.79
C PHE A 153 -7.08 4.92 7.20
N SER A 154 -7.39 4.86 8.49
CA SER A 154 -8.76 5.12 8.97
C SER A 154 -9.16 6.58 8.77
N LEU A 155 -8.26 7.52 9.03
CA LEU A 155 -8.49 8.95 8.74
C LEU A 155 -8.70 9.19 7.23
N ILE A 156 -7.90 8.57 6.37
CA ILE A 156 -8.09 8.62 4.91
C ILE A 156 -9.46 8.04 4.53
N SER A 157 -9.83 6.88 5.10
CA SER A 157 -11.14 6.24 4.85
C SER A 157 -12.30 7.16 5.22
N LEU A 158 -12.24 7.79 6.38
CA LEU A 158 -13.27 8.71 6.87
C LEU A 158 -13.32 9.99 6.04
N LEU A 159 -12.16 10.57 5.71
CA LEU A 159 -12.07 11.80 4.94
C LEU A 159 -12.66 11.64 3.53
N PHE A 160 -12.21 10.62 2.81
CA PHE A 160 -12.62 10.39 1.43
C PHE A 160 -14.04 9.80 1.31
N SER A 161 -14.65 9.32 2.40
CA SER A 161 -16.05 8.90 2.43
C SER A 161 -17.03 10.04 2.75
N LYS A 162 -16.54 11.26 3.05
CA LYS A 162 -17.43 12.40 3.35
C LYS A 162 -18.28 12.77 2.13
N PRO A 163 -19.57 13.19 2.31
CA PRO A 163 -20.46 13.54 1.22
C PRO A 163 -19.91 14.58 0.26
N PHE A 164 -19.11 15.52 0.76
CA PHE A 164 -18.43 16.53 -0.05
C PHE A 164 -17.43 15.88 -1.03
N MET A 165 -16.56 15.00 -0.52
CA MET A 165 -15.57 14.28 -1.35
C MET A 165 -16.25 13.36 -2.37
N VAL A 166 -17.31 12.67 -1.92
CA VAL A 166 -18.10 11.80 -2.81
C VAL A 166 -18.78 12.60 -3.93
N ARG A 167 -19.34 13.79 -3.65
CA ARG A 167 -19.91 14.67 -4.67
C ARG A 167 -18.88 15.15 -5.69
N ILE A 168 -17.70 15.58 -5.23
CA ILE A 168 -16.60 15.96 -6.12
C ILE A 168 -16.22 14.79 -7.01
N TYR A 169 -16.09 13.60 -6.44
CA TYR A 169 -15.79 12.39 -7.17
C TYR A 169 -16.85 12.07 -8.23
N GLN A 170 -18.13 12.07 -7.87
CA GLN A 170 -19.23 11.78 -8.79
C GLN A 170 -19.31 12.79 -9.95
N LYS A 171 -19.07 14.09 -9.67
CA LYS A 171 -19.04 15.14 -10.69
C LYS A 171 -17.88 14.93 -11.68
N ASN A 172 -16.75 14.40 -11.21
CA ASN A 172 -15.54 14.24 -12.01
C ASN A 172 -15.15 12.75 -12.22
N LEU A 173 -16.13 11.84 -12.09
CA LEU A 173 -15.94 10.40 -12.06
C LEU A 173 -14.95 9.89 -13.12
N LYS A 174 -15.18 10.21 -14.39
CA LYS A 174 -14.34 9.76 -15.49
C LYS A 174 -12.89 10.22 -15.36
N HIS A 175 -12.71 11.51 -15.03
CA HIS A 175 -11.36 12.08 -14.91
C HIS A 175 -10.58 11.49 -13.73
N ILE A 176 -11.24 11.35 -12.57
CA ILE A 176 -10.61 10.78 -11.38
C ILE A 176 -10.30 9.29 -11.59
N ASP A 177 -11.21 8.55 -12.24
CA ASP A 177 -10.99 7.14 -12.52
C ASP A 177 -9.87 6.93 -13.55
N TYR A 178 -9.82 7.73 -14.62
CA TYR A 178 -8.70 7.67 -15.57
C TYR A 178 -7.38 8.04 -14.90
N LEU A 179 -7.37 9.08 -14.05
CA LEU A 179 -6.17 9.46 -13.29
C LEU A 179 -5.74 8.33 -12.35
N SER A 180 -6.68 7.71 -11.62
CA SER A 180 -6.39 6.59 -10.74
C SER A 180 -5.84 5.39 -11.51
N ALA A 181 -6.46 5.03 -12.63
CA ALA A 181 -5.99 3.96 -13.49
C ALA A 181 -4.57 4.24 -14.02
N PHE A 182 -4.31 5.49 -14.46
CA PHE A 182 -2.98 5.90 -14.89
C PHE A 182 -1.94 5.80 -13.79
N ILE A 183 -2.28 6.22 -12.56
CA ILE A 183 -1.37 6.14 -11.40
C ILE A 183 -1.00 4.67 -11.10
N PHE A 184 -1.98 3.76 -11.02
CA PHE A 184 -1.69 2.34 -10.80
C PHE A 184 -0.87 1.74 -11.94
N PHE A 185 -1.19 2.09 -13.19
CA PHE A 185 -0.43 1.67 -14.36
C PHE A 185 1.02 2.18 -14.31
N ALA A 186 1.22 3.46 -14.01
CA ALA A 186 2.54 4.08 -13.91
C ALA A 186 3.39 3.42 -12.81
N PHE A 187 2.82 3.15 -11.64
CA PHE A 187 3.50 2.38 -10.58
C PHE A 187 3.90 0.98 -11.05
N ALA A 188 3.00 0.27 -11.71
CA ALA A 188 3.29 -1.07 -12.21
C ALA A 188 4.44 -1.06 -13.23
N VAL A 189 4.40 -0.14 -14.20
CA VAL A 189 5.46 0.02 -15.20
C VAL A 189 6.79 0.40 -14.54
N PHE A 190 6.77 1.34 -13.60
CA PHE A 190 7.96 1.72 -12.84
C PHE A 190 8.62 0.53 -12.12
N ILE A 191 7.80 -0.29 -11.45
CA ILE A 191 8.30 -1.49 -10.76
C ILE A 191 8.91 -2.48 -11.75
N LEU A 192 8.17 -2.79 -12.83
CA LEU A 192 8.64 -3.78 -13.82
C LEU A 192 9.91 -3.30 -14.53
N SER A 193 10.02 -2.01 -14.85
CA SER A 193 11.23 -1.45 -15.47
C SER A 193 12.44 -1.55 -14.53
N ASN A 194 12.27 -1.23 -13.24
CA ASN A 194 13.34 -1.36 -12.26
C ASN A 194 13.76 -2.82 -12.06
N ASN A 195 12.79 -3.74 -12.00
CA ASN A 195 13.08 -5.17 -11.88
C ASN A 195 13.82 -5.70 -13.10
N LEU A 196 13.45 -5.26 -14.31
CA LEU A 196 14.15 -5.65 -15.55
C LEU A 196 15.59 -5.15 -15.55
N MET A 197 15.82 -3.89 -15.17
CA MET A 197 17.19 -3.35 -15.05
C MET A 197 18.02 -4.11 -14.01
N ALA A 198 17.42 -4.50 -12.88
CA ALA A 198 18.10 -5.26 -11.85
C ALA A 198 18.42 -6.71 -12.28
N MET A 199 17.76 -7.26 -13.29
CA MET A 199 18.05 -8.60 -13.84
C MET A 199 19.13 -8.57 -14.92
N ILE A 200 19.38 -7.42 -15.53
CA ILE A 200 20.36 -7.25 -16.63
C ILE A 200 21.74 -6.86 -16.08
N ASN A 201 21.79 -6.18 -14.92
CA ASN A 201 23.04 -5.79 -14.24
C ASN A 201 23.50 -6.84 -13.22
#